data_28cc1e1184149d6524ccdfa3b07fb848
#
_entry.id   28cc1e1184149d6524ccdfa3b07fb848
#
_cell.length_a   1.000
_cell.length_b   1.000
_cell.length_c   1.000
_cell.angle_alpha   90.00
_cell.angle_beta   90.00
_cell.angle_gamma   90.00
#
_symmetry.space_group_name_H-M   'P 1'
#
loop_
_entity.id
_entity.type
_entity.pdbx_description
1 polymer ?
#
loop_
_entity_poly.entity_id
_entity_poly.type
_entity_poly.pdbx_seq_one_letter_code
_entity_poly.pdbx_strand_id
1 'polypeptide(L)'
;ANLATSALALIPSIDNTFYNNPATYNIVYALFATAGFTAARVVTGYMLNERFERKGDVYLAGIGLSIGDSLLYGMTAISYITWCTAIQAGQAQDMLAQLAAEEVTTTYETVSALFTTPSVLWLLLGVNCILDMVLNIALMNVIFGVIKGNLAKWWYGVTAAVTFFAMISFQLYNQESVASIAVSFAVKLVIFAVTIYYTFRVAGKEIEYSDD
;
A
#
# COMPACT_ATOMS: atom_id res chain seq x y z
N ALA A 1 -7.64 6.09 -1.68
CA ALA A 1 -7.66 5.66 -3.09
C ALA A 1 -9.00 5.00 -3.42
N ASN A 2 -9.43 3.98 -2.70
CA ASN A 2 -10.69 3.27 -2.96
C ASN A 2 -11.92 4.20 -3.02
N LEU A 3 -12.08 5.13 -2.05
CA LEU A 3 -13.18 6.10 -2.07
C LEU A 3 -13.15 7.02 -3.29
N ALA A 4 -11.97 7.44 -3.72
CA ALA A 4 -11.83 8.31 -4.89
C ALA A 4 -12.13 7.55 -6.20
N THR A 5 -11.66 6.31 -6.33
CA THR A 5 -11.98 5.47 -7.50
C THR A 5 -13.44 5.09 -7.54
N SER A 6 -14.06 4.76 -6.38
CA SER A 6 -15.50 4.51 -6.31
C SER A 6 -16.34 5.74 -6.66
N ALA A 7 -15.92 6.94 -6.27
CA ALA A 7 -16.58 8.18 -6.66
C ALA A 7 -16.50 8.45 -8.18
N LEU A 8 -15.36 8.12 -8.81
CA LEU A 8 -15.22 8.22 -10.27
C LEU A 8 -16.07 7.19 -11.03
N ALA A 9 -16.29 6.01 -10.45
CA ALA A 9 -17.18 4.99 -11.01
C ALA A 9 -18.64 5.40 -11.07
N LEU A 10 -19.07 6.41 -10.29
CA LEU A 10 -20.42 6.98 -10.36
C LEU A 10 -20.66 7.84 -11.61
N ILE A 11 -19.62 8.13 -12.40
CA ILE A 11 -19.72 8.90 -13.63
C ILE A 11 -19.75 7.91 -14.82
N PRO A 12 -20.89 7.68 -15.49
CA PRO A 12 -21.06 6.62 -16.50
C PRO A 12 -20.06 6.67 -17.67
N SER A 13 -19.60 7.88 -18.05
CA SER A 13 -18.62 8.07 -19.12
C SER A 13 -17.20 7.65 -18.70
N ILE A 14 -16.92 7.69 -17.40
CA ILE A 14 -15.62 7.28 -16.82
C ILE A 14 -15.65 5.79 -16.51
N ASP A 15 -16.78 5.28 -16.03
CA ASP A 15 -16.98 3.88 -15.66
C ASP A 15 -16.57 2.92 -16.79
N ASN A 16 -17.12 3.12 -17.99
CA ASN A 16 -16.78 2.31 -19.18
C ASN A 16 -15.29 2.37 -19.55
N THR A 17 -14.60 3.49 -19.31
CA THR A 17 -13.19 3.64 -19.64
C THR A 17 -12.29 3.00 -18.57
N PHE A 18 -12.70 3.06 -17.32
CA PHE A 18 -11.93 2.57 -16.18
C PHE A 18 -12.02 1.05 -16.02
N TYR A 19 -13.24 0.50 -16.00
CA TYR A 19 -13.42 -0.93 -15.72
C TYR A 19 -13.07 -1.82 -16.93
N ASN A 20 -13.22 -1.30 -18.15
CA ASN A 20 -12.85 -2.03 -19.36
C ASN A 20 -11.36 -1.95 -19.71
N ASN A 21 -10.58 -1.10 -19.01
CA ASN A 21 -9.15 -1.00 -19.23
C ASN A 21 -8.38 -1.11 -17.89
N PRO A 22 -7.96 -2.32 -17.49
CA PRO A 22 -7.26 -2.55 -16.24
C PRO A 22 -5.99 -1.69 -16.06
N ALA A 23 -5.28 -1.40 -17.16
CA ALA A 23 -4.08 -0.57 -17.10
C ALA A 23 -4.41 0.88 -16.71
N THR A 24 -5.48 1.44 -17.28
CA THR A 24 -5.95 2.79 -16.93
C THR A 24 -6.41 2.85 -15.49
N TYR A 25 -7.19 1.86 -15.04
CA TYR A 25 -7.62 1.75 -13.65
C TYR A 25 -6.42 1.74 -12.69
N ASN A 26 -5.44 0.88 -12.96
CA ASN A 26 -4.26 0.72 -12.12
C ASN A 26 -3.42 2.00 -12.02
N ILE A 27 -3.25 2.73 -13.13
CA ILE A 27 -2.52 4.01 -13.14
C ILE A 27 -3.25 5.06 -12.30
N VAL A 28 -4.56 5.20 -12.50
CA VAL A 28 -5.35 6.20 -11.78
C VAL A 28 -5.44 5.84 -10.29
N TYR A 29 -5.63 4.56 -9.97
CA TYR A 29 -5.57 4.09 -8.58
C TYR A 29 -4.23 4.44 -7.93
N ALA A 30 -3.11 4.16 -8.62
CA ALA A 30 -1.77 4.49 -8.13
C ALA A 30 -1.57 6.00 -7.93
N LEU A 31 -2.12 6.85 -8.80
CA LEU A 31 -2.07 8.31 -8.64
C LEU A 31 -2.83 8.78 -7.40
N PHE A 32 -4.07 8.31 -7.19
CA PHE A 32 -4.85 8.66 -6.01
C PHE A 32 -4.23 8.13 -4.71
N ALA A 33 -3.74 6.90 -4.72
CA ALA A 33 -3.02 6.32 -3.59
C ALA A 33 -1.77 7.15 -3.25
N THR A 34 -0.99 7.51 -4.27
CA THR A 34 0.20 8.37 -4.10
C THR A 34 -0.14 9.71 -3.50
N ALA A 35 -1.18 10.38 -4.00
CA ALA A 35 -1.62 11.66 -3.47
C ALA A 35 -2.06 11.53 -2.00
N GLY A 36 -2.86 10.51 -1.68
CA GLY A 36 -3.32 10.23 -0.33
C GLY A 36 -2.18 9.94 0.66
N PHE A 37 -1.28 9.03 0.30
CA PHE A 37 -0.14 8.68 1.16
C PHE A 37 0.85 9.83 1.33
N THR A 38 1.13 10.58 0.27
CA THR A 38 2.02 11.74 0.35
C THR A 38 1.40 12.83 1.21
N ALA A 39 0.12 13.13 1.02
CA ALA A 39 -0.61 14.09 1.84
C ALA A 39 -0.64 13.66 3.32
N ALA A 40 -0.93 12.39 3.59
CA ALA A 40 -0.94 11.86 4.96
C ALA A 40 0.41 12.04 5.65
N ARG A 41 1.52 11.71 4.96
CA ARG A 41 2.87 11.91 5.50
C ARG A 41 3.18 13.39 5.77
N VAL A 42 2.83 14.27 4.83
CA VAL A 42 3.05 15.71 4.97
C VAL A 42 2.25 16.27 6.14
N VAL A 43 0.95 15.94 6.21
CA VAL A 43 0.07 16.38 7.32
C VAL A 43 0.60 15.87 8.65
N THR A 44 0.93 14.57 8.74
CA THR A 44 1.50 13.97 9.96
C THR A 44 2.79 14.68 10.36
N GLY A 45 3.68 14.95 9.39
CA GLY A 45 4.94 15.64 9.64
C GLY A 45 4.72 17.06 10.20
N TYR A 46 3.79 17.83 9.63
CA TYR A 46 3.47 19.17 10.14
C TYR A 46 2.79 19.14 11.52
N MET A 47 1.84 18.24 11.74
CA MET A 47 1.14 18.12 13.02
C MET A 47 2.07 17.73 14.18
N LEU A 48 3.09 16.95 13.87
CA LEU A 48 4.02 16.43 14.87
C LEU A 48 5.37 17.14 14.88
N ASN A 49 5.57 18.17 14.03
CA ASN A 49 6.85 18.88 13.89
C ASN A 49 7.38 19.46 15.20
N GLU A 50 6.50 19.97 16.06
CA GLU A 50 6.87 20.54 17.36
C GLU A 50 7.14 19.45 18.43
N ARG A 51 6.67 18.21 18.18
CA ARG A 51 6.81 17.09 19.10
C ARG A 51 7.91 16.12 18.72
N PHE A 52 8.40 16.22 17.48
CA PHE A 52 9.48 15.38 16.97
C PHE A 52 10.83 16.01 17.28
N GLU A 53 11.41 15.63 18.39
CA GLU A 53 12.75 16.05 18.80
C GLU A 53 13.80 14.99 18.43
N ARG A 54 13.37 13.71 18.41
CA ARG A 54 14.27 12.59 18.21
C ARG A 54 13.99 11.85 16.91
N LYS A 55 15.03 11.25 16.34
CA LYS A 55 14.94 10.41 15.15
C LYS A 55 13.95 9.24 15.31
N GLY A 56 13.86 8.69 16.53
CA GLY A 56 12.91 7.64 16.87
C GLY A 56 11.45 8.03 16.70
N ASP A 57 11.10 9.28 16.96
CA ASP A 57 9.72 9.78 16.84
C ASP A 57 9.25 9.78 15.38
N VAL A 58 10.16 10.15 14.46
CA VAL A 58 9.89 10.13 13.01
C VAL A 58 9.70 8.69 12.50
N TYR A 59 10.50 7.76 13.03
CA TYR A 59 10.35 6.34 12.71
C TYR A 59 9.02 5.78 13.22
N LEU A 60 8.63 6.12 14.45
CA LEU A 60 7.34 5.72 15.01
C LEU A 60 6.16 6.26 14.19
N ALA A 61 6.25 7.49 13.69
CA ALA A 61 5.22 8.05 12.80
C ALA A 61 5.14 7.28 11.46
N GLY A 62 6.29 6.92 10.87
CA GLY A 62 6.34 6.09 9.68
C GLY A 62 5.72 4.70 9.90
N ILE A 63 6.00 4.07 11.03
CA ILE A 63 5.38 2.80 11.44
C ILE A 63 3.88 2.99 11.63
N GLY A 64 3.44 4.03 12.32
CA GLY A 64 2.02 4.32 12.58
C GLY A 64 1.20 4.47 11.30
N LEU A 65 1.73 5.17 10.29
CA LEU A 65 1.10 5.29 8.98
C LEU A 65 0.96 3.93 8.27
N SER A 66 1.88 3.00 8.49
CA SER A 66 1.85 1.68 7.86
C SER A 66 0.94 0.69 8.60
N ILE A 67 0.80 0.84 9.92
CA ILE A 67 -0.09 -0.01 10.71
C ILE A 67 -1.53 0.09 10.22
N GLY A 68 -1.99 1.28 9.85
CA GLY A 68 -3.34 1.48 9.28
C GLY A 68 -3.61 0.61 8.07
N ASP A 69 -2.69 0.56 7.11
CA ASP A 69 -2.79 -0.30 5.93
C ASP A 69 -2.67 -1.78 6.30
N SER A 70 -1.71 -2.14 7.15
CA SER A 70 -1.49 -3.52 7.58
C SER A 70 -2.69 -4.09 8.35
N LEU A 71 -3.40 -3.26 9.13
CA LEU A 71 -4.63 -3.66 9.81
C LEU A 71 -5.75 -3.99 8.82
N LEU A 72 -5.94 -3.19 7.75
CA LEU A 72 -6.92 -3.48 6.71
C LEU A 72 -6.63 -4.81 6.02
N TYR A 73 -5.38 -5.04 5.64
CA TYR A 73 -4.97 -6.33 5.06
C TYR A 73 -5.14 -7.49 6.05
N GLY A 74 -4.83 -7.28 7.33
CA GLY A 74 -5.03 -8.26 8.39
C GLY A 74 -6.50 -8.62 8.58
N MET A 75 -7.40 -7.65 8.59
CA MET A 75 -8.85 -7.88 8.67
C MET A 75 -9.36 -8.66 7.46
N THR A 76 -8.91 -8.31 6.26
CA THR A 76 -9.24 -9.05 5.04
C THR A 76 -8.76 -10.50 5.11
N ALA A 77 -7.52 -10.73 5.57
CA ALA A 77 -6.97 -12.07 5.73
C ALA A 77 -7.76 -12.90 6.76
N ILE A 78 -8.18 -12.30 7.88
CA ILE A 78 -9.03 -12.97 8.88
C ILE A 78 -10.37 -13.37 8.26
N SER A 79 -11.01 -12.47 7.49
CA SER A 79 -12.26 -12.78 6.79
C SER A 79 -12.08 -13.98 5.84
N TYR A 80 -11.00 -14.01 5.08
CA TYR A 80 -10.71 -15.12 4.17
C TYR A 80 -10.45 -16.43 4.92
N ILE A 81 -9.70 -16.42 6.02
CA ILE A 81 -9.50 -17.60 6.86
C ILE A 81 -10.84 -18.11 7.39
N THR A 82 -11.72 -17.21 7.83
CA THR A 82 -13.07 -17.57 8.31
C THR A 82 -13.87 -18.28 7.23
N TRP A 83 -13.91 -17.74 6.01
CA TRP A 83 -14.58 -18.36 4.87
C TRP A 83 -13.99 -19.71 4.51
N CYS A 84 -12.67 -19.83 4.42
CA CYS A 84 -12.00 -21.10 4.13
C CYS A 84 -12.32 -22.15 5.19
N THR A 85 -12.35 -21.77 6.45
CA THR A 85 -12.67 -22.68 7.56
C THR A 85 -14.14 -23.13 7.48
N ALA A 86 -15.07 -22.24 7.21
CA ALA A 86 -16.49 -22.54 7.05
C ALA A 86 -16.74 -23.50 5.88
N ILE A 87 -16.07 -23.30 4.75
CA ILE A 87 -16.13 -24.21 3.59
C ILE A 87 -15.60 -25.60 3.94
N GLN A 88 -14.46 -25.67 4.62
CA GLN A 88 -13.89 -26.96 5.06
C GLN A 88 -14.79 -27.69 6.08
N ALA A 89 -15.49 -26.96 6.94
CA ALA A 89 -16.44 -27.50 7.90
C ALA A 89 -17.80 -27.89 7.28
N GLY A 90 -18.03 -27.63 6.01
CA GLY A 90 -19.32 -27.90 5.33
C GLY A 90 -20.42 -26.86 5.67
N GLN A 91 -20.09 -25.78 6.34
CA GLN A 91 -21.02 -24.73 6.79
C GLN A 91 -21.20 -23.58 5.77
N ALA A 92 -20.52 -23.66 4.64
CA ALA A 92 -20.53 -22.60 3.63
C ALA A 92 -21.93 -22.28 3.11
N GLN A 93 -22.79 -23.30 2.94
CA GLN A 93 -24.16 -23.10 2.44
C GLN A 93 -25.02 -22.30 3.40
N ASP A 94 -24.91 -22.54 4.71
CA ASP A 94 -25.65 -21.80 5.72
C ASP A 94 -25.21 -20.35 5.81
N MET A 95 -23.92 -20.07 5.69
CA MET A 95 -23.37 -18.72 5.64
C MET A 95 -23.77 -17.98 4.36
N LEU A 96 -23.70 -18.64 3.21
CA LEU A 96 -24.06 -18.07 1.91
C LEU A 96 -25.56 -17.77 1.81
N ALA A 97 -26.42 -18.58 2.44
CA ALA A 97 -27.85 -18.36 2.46
C ALA A 97 -28.26 -17.06 3.21
N GLN A 98 -27.40 -16.52 4.04
CA GLN A 98 -27.63 -15.28 4.78
C GLN A 98 -27.23 -14.02 4.00
N LEU A 99 -26.50 -14.16 2.90
CA LEU A 99 -26.05 -13.05 2.07
C LEU A 99 -27.05 -12.77 0.94
N ALA A 100 -27.12 -11.52 0.47
CA ALA A 100 -27.81 -11.22 -0.76
C ALA A 100 -27.19 -11.99 -1.94
N ALA A 101 -27.99 -12.34 -2.95
CA ALA A 101 -27.53 -13.19 -4.04
C ALA A 101 -26.29 -12.64 -4.77
N GLU A 102 -26.17 -11.32 -4.89
CA GLU A 102 -25.04 -10.63 -5.50
C GLU A 102 -23.77 -10.72 -4.64
N GLU A 103 -23.91 -10.58 -3.32
CA GLU A 103 -22.80 -10.73 -2.37
C GLU A 103 -22.33 -12.17 -2.29
N VAL A 104 -23.23 -13.15 -2.41
CA VAL A 104 -22.92 -14.58 -2.45
C VAL A 104 -22.01 -14.89 -3.63
N THR A 105 -22.35 -14.42 -4.84
CA THR A 105 -21.55 -14.67 -6.04
C THR A 105 -20.14 -14.09 -5.92
N THR A 106 -20.05 -12.83 -5.54
CA THR A 106 -18.75 -12.13 -5.37
C THR A 106 -17.89 -12.79 -4.29
N THR A 107 -18.49 -13.17 -3.18
CA THR A 107 -17.79 -13.86 -2.09
C THR A 107 -17.29 -15.23 -2.51
N TYR A 108 -18.11 -15.99 -3.21
CA TYR A 108 -17.75 -17.32 -3.71
C TYR A 108 -16.60 -17.27 -4.70
N GLU A 109 -16.65 -16.34 -5.67
CA GLU A 109 -15.58 -16.13 -6.64
C GLU A 109 -14.26 -15.75 -5.94
N THR A 110 -14.33 -14.82 -4.97
CA THR A 110 -13.18 -14.40 -4.19
C THR A 110 -12.56 -15.56 -3.41
N VAL A 111 -13.38 -16.34 -2.72
CA VAL A 111 -12.90 -17.47 -1.93
C VAL A 111 -12.38 -18.58 -2.84
N SER A 112 -13.04 -18.85 -3.98
CA SER A 112 -12.57 -19.81 -4.96
C SER A 112 -11.19 -19.44 -5.51
N ALA A 113 -10.97 -18.16 -5.80
CA ALA A 113 -9.66 -17.64 -6.22
C ALA A 113 -8.57 -17.89 -5.18
N LEU A 114 -8.88 -17.86 -3.87
CA LEU A 114 -7.92 -18.14 -2.81
C LEU A 114 -7.38 -19.56 -2.84
N PHE A 115 -8.21 -20.55 -3.18
CA PHE A 115 -7.79 -21.94 -3.26
C PHE A 115 -6.90 -22.24 -4.49
N THR A 116 -7.05 -21.43 -5.54
CA THR A 116 -6.24 -21.56 -6.76
C THR A 116 -4.94 -20.74 -6.70
N THR A 117 -4.83 -19.81 -5.75
CA THR A 117 -3.66 -18.95 -5.60
C THR A 117 -2.48 -19.72 -4.99
N PRO A 118 -1.30 -19.76 -5.63
CA PRO A 118 -0.13 -20.44 -5.08
C PRO A 118 0.27 -19.89 -3.71
N SER A 119 0.63 -20.79 -2.78
CA SER A 119 1.00 -20.42 -1.40
C SER A 119 2.16 -19.41 -1.32
N VAL A 120 3.07 -19.45 -2.30
CA VAL A 120 4.19 -18.49 -2.38
C VAL A 120 3.71 -17.03 -2.51
N LEU A 121 2.53 -16.81 -3.10
CA LEU A 121 1.96 -15.47 -3.24
C LEU A 121 1.56 -14.87 -1.90
N TRP A 122 1.01 -15.66 -1.00
CA TRP A 122 0.67 -15.22 0.35
C TRP A 122 1.90 -14.81 1.13
N LEU A 123 3.00 -15.57 0.99
CA LEU A 123 4.28 -15.19 1.56
C LEU A 123 4.79 -13.87 1.00
N LEU A 124 4.75 -13.69 -0.32
CA LEU A 124 5.19 -12.47 -0.99
C LEU A 124 4.33 -11.26 -0.59
N LEU A 125 3.02 -11.42 -0.41
CA LEU A 125 2.15 -10.36 0.13
C LEU A 125 2.57 -9.96 1.54
N GLY A 126 2.88 -10.91 2.41
CA GLY A 126 3.40 -10.62 3.75
C GLY A 126 4.73 -9.86 3.74
N VAL A 127 5.67 -10.30 2.91
CA VAL A 127 6.94 -9.60 2.70
C VAL A 127 6.71 -8.20 2.13
N ASN A 128 5.76 -8.04 1.20
CA ASN A 128 5.40 -6.75 0.66
C ASN A 128 4.91 -5.76 1.73
N CYS A 129 4.11 -6.20 2.70
CA CYS A 129 3.67 -5.34 3.81
C CYS A 129 4.87 -4.86 4.65
N ILE A 130 5.85 -5.72 4.90
CA ILE A 130 7.08 -5.34 5.62
C ILE A 130 7.88 -4.31 4.82
N LEU A 131 8.03 -4.52 3.51
CA LEU A 131 8.72 -3.58 2.62
C LEU A 131 8.02 -2.21 2.60
N ASP A 132 6.70 -2.19 2.54
CA ASP A 132 5.93 -0.93 2.57
C ASP A 132 6.08 -0.20 3.91
N MET A 133 6.15 -0.93 5.03
CA MET A 133 6.42 -0.33 6.33
C MET A 133 7.79 0.35 6.37
N VAL A 134 8.84 -0.32 5.92
CA VAL A 134 10.19 0.27 5.90
C VAL A 134 10.28 1.44 4.90
N LEU A 135 9.60 1.33 3.76
CA LEU A 135 9.50 2.41 2.79
C LEU A 135 8.82 3.65 3.40
N ASN A 136 7.72 3.45 4.13
CA ASN A 136 7.03 4.55 4.82
C ASN A 136 7.90 5.23 5.86
N ILE A 137 8.68 4.47 6.63
CA ILE A 137 9.66 5.01 7.58
C ILE A 137 10.68 5.88 6.84
N ALA A 138 11.25 5.37 5.75
CA ALA A 138 12.25 6.07 4.96
C ALA A 138 11.68 7.37 4.36
N LEU A 139 10.49 7.31 3.75
CA LEU A 139 9.85 8.48 3.15
C LEU A 139 9.40 9.50 4.19
N MET A 140 8.95 9.05 5.38
CA MET A 140 8.61 9.95 6.48
C MET A 140 9.84 10.72 6.96
N ASN A 141 11.00 10.07 7.04
CA ASN A 141 12.25 10.72 7.37
C ASN A 141 12.62 11.84 6.36
N VAL A 142 12.44 11.59 5.06
CA VAL A 142 12.66 12.60 4.02
C VAL A 142 11.69 13.78 4.17
N ILE A 143 10.39 13.50 4.33
CA ILE A 143 9.35 14.53 4.53
C ILE A 143 9.68 15.40 5.73
N PHE A 144 10.09 14.79 6.84
CA PHE A 144 10.46 15.51 8.04
C PHE A 144 11.70 16.39 7.83
N GLY A 145 12.71 15.89 7.11
CA GLY A 145 13.88 16.70 6.72
C GLY A 145 13.51 17.93 5.89
N VAL A 146 12.49 17.82 5.02
CA VAL A 146 11.98 18.99 4.28
C VAL A 146 11.24 19.96 5.19
N ILE A 147 10.42 19.47 6.12
CA ILE A 147 9.67 20.31 7.07
C ILE A 147 10.61 21.08 7.99
N LYS A 148 11.68 20.45 8.47
CA LYS A 148 12.72 21.10 9.29
C LYS A 148 13.63 22.04 8.49
N GLY A 149 13.50 22.08 7.17
CA GLY A 149 14.31 22.94 6.29
C GLY A 149 15.70 22.41 5.96
N ASN A 150 16.03 21.20 6.38
CA ASN A 150 17.31 20.53 6.11
C ASN A 150 17.39 20.01 4.66
N LEU A 151 16.25 19.72 4.05
CA LEU A 151 16.14 19.26 2.67
C LEU A 151 15.34 20.25 1.81
N ALA A 152 15.71 20.35 0.54
CA ALA A 152 15.02 21.21 -0.41
C ALA A 152 13.58 20.72 -0.69
N LYS A 153 12.63 21.64 -0.95
CA LYS A 153 11.20 21.33 -1.14
C LYS A 153 10.90 20.35 -2.29
N TRP A 154 11.78 20.24 -3.30
CA TRP A 154 11.59 19.30 -4.39
C TRP A 154 11.58 17.83 -3.95
N TRP A 155 12.12 17.52 -2.76
CA TRP A 155 12.06 16.20 -2.17
C TRP A 155 10.64 15.71 -1.88
N TYR A 156 9.65 16.61 -1.74
CA TYR A 156 8.23 16.19 -1.74
C TYR A 156 7.85 15.49 -3.04
N GLY A 157 8.34 15.99 -4.19
CA GLY A 157 8.13 15.36 -5.48
C GLY A 157 8.80 13.99 -5.60
N VAL A 158 10.00 13.83 -5.03
CA VAL A 158 10.69 12.54 -4.99
C VAL A 158 9.91 11.52 -4.16
N THR A 159 9.41 11.91 -2.97
CA THR A 159 8.61 11.01 -2.15
C THR A 159 7.32 10.59 -2.84
N ALA A 160 6.66 11.51 -3.55
CA ALA A 160 5.50 11.20 -4.37
C ALA A 160 5.85 10.24 -5.52
N ALA A 161 6.93 10.50 -6.25
CA ALA A 161 7.37 9.63 -7.36
C ALA A 161 7.70 8.21 -6.87
N VAL A 162 8.45 8.09 -5.78
CA VAL A 162 8.79 6.77 -5.19
C VAL A 162 7.51 6.03 -4.77
N THR A 163 6.57 6.73 -4.13
CA THR A 163 5.29 6.13 -3.73
C THR A 163 4.49 5.67 -4.96
N PHE A 164 4.46 6.47 -6.03
CA PHE A 164 3.79 6.11 -7.27
C PHE A 164 4.39 4.85 -7.90
N PHE A 165 5.70 4.78 -8.04
CA PHE A 165 6.38 3.62 -8.60
C PHE A 165 6.21 2.36 -7.73
N ALA A 166 6.23 2.51 -6.42
CA ALA A 166 5.95 1.39 -5.51
C ALA A 166 4.51 0.88 -5.67
N MET A 167 3.51 1.78 -5.79
CA MET A 167 2.12 1.41 -5.99
C MET A 167 1.88 0.77 -7.35
N ILE A 168 2.40 1.34 -8.43
CA ILE A 168 2.19 0.82 -9.78
C ILE A 168 2.89 -0.52 -9.99
N SER A 169 4.06 -0.74 -9.37
CA SER A 169 4.74 -2.03 -9.47
C SER A 169 3.92 -3.17 -8.87
N PHE A 170 3.11 -2.88 -7.84
CA PHE A 170 2.18 -3.84 -7.27
C PHE A 170 0.96 -4.09 -8.15
N GLN A 171 0.48 -3.05 -8.84
CA GLN A 171 -0.69 -3.13 -9.72
C GLN A 171 -0.39 -3.80 -11.07
N LEU A 172 0.87 -3.81 -11.49
CA LEU A 172 1.31 -4.56 -12.69
C LEU A 172 1.34 -6.08 -12.48
N TYR A 173 1.00 -6.49 -11.29
CA TYR A 173 0.92 -7.84 -10.86
C TYR A 173 -0.25 -8.57 -11.55
N ASN A 174 0.08 -9.48 -12.45
CA ASN A 174 -0.90 -10.40 -13.01
C ASN A 174 -0.88 -11.69 -12.20
N GLN A 175 -1.96 -11.99 -11.49
CA GLN A 175 -2.08 -13.15 -10.60
C GLN A 175 -1.98 -14.50 -11.34
N GLU A 176 -2.12 -14.49 -12.66
CA GLU A 176 -2.10 -15.70 -13.49
C GLU A 176 -0.69 -16.24 -13.79
N SER A 177 0.35 -15.42 -13.59
CA SER A 177 1.73 -15.79 -13.95
C SER A 177 2.71 -15.60 -12.80
N VAL A 178 3.30 -16.68 -12.32
CA VAL A 178 4.38 -16.66 -11.31
C VAL A 178 5.56 -15.81 -11.78
N ALA A 179 5.84 -15.79 -13.08
CA ALA A 179 6.94 -15.00 -13.64
C ALA A 179 6.66 -13.49 -13.54
N SER A 180 5.41 -13.04 -13.83
CA SER A 180 5.05 -11.62 -13.69
C SER A 180 5.11 -11.15 -12.24
N ILE A 181 4.74 -12.02 -11.32
CA ILE A 181 4.84 -11.80 -9.89
C ILE A 181 6.28 -11.59 -9.45
N ALA A 182 7.17 -12.48 -9.85
CA ALA A 182 8.60 -12.41 -9.53
C ALA A 182 9.22 -11.13 -10.09
N VAL A 183 8.88 -10.73 -11.31
CA VAL A 183 9.37 -9.49 -11.93
C VAL A 183 8.86 -8.27 -11.19
N SER A 184 7.56 -8.18 -10.88
CA SER A 184 6.97 -7.06 -10.13
C SER A 184 7.59 -6.92 -8.75
N PHE A 185 7.82 -8.04 -8.07
CA PHE A 185 8.48 -8.07 -6.78
C PHE A 185 9.95 -7.64 -6.86
N ALA A 186 10.69 -8.09 -7.87
CA ALA A 186 12.07 -7.67 -8.11
C ALA A 186 12.17 -6.16 -8.38
N VAL A 187 11.26 -5.60 -9.19
CA VAL A 187 11.18 -4.15 -9.44
C VAL A 187 10.94 -3.40 -8.13
N LYS A 188 10.01 -3.87 -7.30
CA LYS A 188 9.73 -3.26 -6.00
C LYS A 188 10.94 -3.33 -5.06
N LEU A 189 11.66 -4.44 -5.03
CA LEU A 189 12.90 -4.56 -4.25
C LEU A 189 13.98 -3.57 -4.69
N VAL A 190 14.12 -3.32 -5.99
CA VAL A 190 15.06 -2.32 -6.52
C VAL A 190 14.65 -0.92 -6.08
N ILE A 191 13.37 -0.54 -6.23
CA ILE A 191 12.84 0.75 -5.76
C ILE A 191 13.13 0.93 -4.27
N PHE A 192 12.86 -0.11 -3.49
CA PHE A 192 13.08 -0.14 -2.06
C PHE A 192 14.57 0.05 -1.71
N ALA A 193 15.47 -0.74 -2.31
CA ALA A 193 16.91 -0.65 -2.04
C ALA A 193 17.47 0.73 -2.40
N VAL A 194 17.08 1.29 -3.55
CA VAL A 194 17.47 2.63 -3.99
C VAL A 194 16.95 3.69 -3.01
N THR A 195 15.68 3.61 -2.62
CA THR A 195 15.08 4.58 -1.69
C THR A 195 15.75 4.54 -0.33
N ILE A 196 15.99 3.36 0.22
CA ILE A 196 16.69 3.20 1.50
C ILE A 196 18.12 3.74 1.42
N TYR A 197 18.84 3.37 0.37
CA TYR A 197 20.22 3.86 0.18
C TYR A 197 20.27 5.39 0.17
N TYR A 198 19.41 6.04 -0.64
CA TYR A 198 19.38 7.49 -0.71
C TYR A 198 18.89 8.13 0.58
N THR A 199 17.89 7.58 1.24
CA THR A 199 17.35 8.13 2.48
C THR A 199 18.38 8.08 3.62
N PHE A 200 19.05 6.95 3.82
CA PHE A 200 19.98 6.82 4.94
C PHE A 200 21.38 7.37 4.64
N ARG A 201 21.81 7.37 3.40
CA ARG A 201 23.15 7.81 3.05
C ARG A 201 23.23 9.28 2.61
N VAL A 202 22.23 9.78 1.95
CA VAL A 202 22.20 11.16 1.45
C VAL A 202 21.40 12.05 2.39
N ALA A 203 20.10 11.80 2.53
CA ALA A 203 19.23 12.61 3.39
C ALA A 203 19.61 12.50 4.88
N GLY A 204 20.04 11.33 5.34
CA GLY A 204 20.42 11.12 6.74
C GLY A 204 21.68 11.85 7.19
N LYS A 205 22.50 12.37 6.26
CA LYS A 205 23.64 13.21 6.60
C LYS A 205 23.28 14.70 6.72
N GLU A 206 22.19 15.11 6.08
CA GLU A 206 21.73 16.50 6.04
C GLU A 206 20.69 16.79 7.13
N ILE A 207 20.11 15.75 7.74
CA ILE A 207 19.12 15.91 8.80
C ILE A 207 19.86 15.86 10.15
N GLU A 208 20.04 17.01 10.75
CA GLU A 208 20.49 17.11 12.13
C GLU A 208 19.30 16.88 13.06
N TYR A 209 19.38 15.82 13.84
CA TYR A 209 18.49 15.58 14.97
C TYR A 209 19.18 16.06 16.25
N SER A 210 18.42 16.60 17.19
CA SER A 210 18.94 16.79 18.53
C SER A 210 19.27 15.43 19.13
N ASP A 211 20.52 15.22 19.49
CA ASP A 211 21.02 13.98 20.11
C ASP A 211 20.81 13.95 21.64
N ASP A 212 19.95 14.83 22.18
CA ASP A 212 19.65 14.96 23.61
C ASP A 212 18.50 14.04 24.08
#